data_75476ba90c64acfa9a2aab91b2591760
#
_entry.id   75476ba90c64acfa9a2aab91b2591760
#
_cell.length_a   1.000
_cell.length_b   1.000
_cell.length_c   1.000
_cell.angle_alpha   90.00
_cell.angle_beta   90.00
_cell.angle_gamma   90.00
#
_symmetry.space_group_name_H-M   'P 1'
#
loop_
_entity.id
_entity.type
_entity.pdbx_description
1 polymer ?
#
loop_
_entity_poly.entity_id
_entity_poly.type
_entity_poly.pdbx_seq_one_letter_code
_entity_poly.pdbx_strand_id
1 'polypeptide(L)'
;IAAETGVMKITDQIDALRSMGINFVSYHLTPRFYGFVITFPILTVFSMVIAIGSAYFFSVNVLGLSRGTFVTQMQSAVEAVDIYAGLVKTFFFGVIAGLVSIKKGFFCEISSYGVNKATTEAVVYASIAVLIADFVLTSLLVNYVFS
;
A
#
# COMPACT_ATOMS: atom_id res chain seq x y z
N ILE A 1 9.62 4.64 4.24
CA ILE A 1 9.66 5.99 3.65
C ILE A 1 9.69 7.05 4.76
N ALA A 2 8.71 7.11 5.67
CA ALA A 2 8.63 8.14 6.71
C ALA A 2 9.86 8.17 7.62
N ALA A 3 10.28 7.03 8.15
CA ALA A 3 11.46 6.90 9.01
C ALA A 3 12.73 7.39 8.32
N GLU A 4 12.95 6.96 7.11
CA GLU A 4 14.16 7.27 6.34
C GLU A 4 14.23 8.74 5.92
N THR A 5 13.10 9.31 5.49
CA THR A 5 13.01 10.76 5.22
C THR A 5 13.29 11.56 6.50
N GLY A 6 12.80 11.09 7.64
CA GLY A 6 13.06 11.70 8.94
C GLY A 6 14.52 11.61 9.36
N VAL A 7 15.18 10.45 9.18
CA VAL A 7 16.61 10.28 9.47
C VAL A 7 17.46 11.19 8.60
N MET A 8 17.19 11.31 7.32
CA MET A 8 17.91 12.23 6.42
C MET A 8 17.79 13.70 6.85
N LYS A 9 16.68 14.05 7.49
CA LYS A 9 16.49 15.39 8.05
C LYS A 9 17.34 15.62 9.30
N ILE A 10 17.46 14.63 10.18
CA ILE A 10 18.28 14.73 11.41
C ILE A 10 19.78 14.76 11.11
N THR A 11 20.20 14.04 10.08
CA THR A 11 21.61 13.93 9.69
C THR A 11 22.08 15.05 8.75
N ASP A 12 21.28 16.11 8.62
CA ASP A 12 21.57 17.30 7.77
C ASP A 12 21.83 16.97 6.29
N GLN A 13 21.49 15.75 5.85
CA GLN A 13 21.67 15.32 4.45
C GLN A 13 20.80 16.14 3.49
N ILE A 14 19.63 16.61 3.94
CA ILE A 14 18.75 17.47 3.16
C ILE A 14 19.42 18.82 2.90
N ASP A 15 20.05 19.40 3.90
CA ASP A 15 20.73 20.70 3.78
C ASP A 15 22.03 20.57 2.99
N ALA A 16 22.75 19.46 3.11
CA ALA A 16 23.89 19.16 2.26
C ALA A 16 23.51 19.08 0.77
N LEU A 17 22.43 18.37 0.42
CA LEU A 17 21.93 18.30 -0.96
C LEU A 17 21.49 19.69 -1.48
N ARG A 18 20.85 20.46 -0.62
CA ARG A 18 20.39 21.82 -0.94
C ARG A 18 21.56 22.77 -1.21
N SER A 19 22.66 22.67 -0.45
CA SER A 19 23.89 23.45 -0.66
C SER A 19 24.60 23.09 -1.97
N MET A 20 24.42 21.85 -2.45
CA MET A 20 24.91 21.41 -3.76
C MET A 20 23.99 21.80 -4.93
N GLY A 21 22.92 22.58 -4.68
CA GLY A 21 21.97 22.99 -5.70
C GLY A 21 21.01 21.89 -6.16
N ILE A 22 20.98 20.74 -5.48
CA ILE A 22 20.12 19.61 -5.83
C ILE A 22 18.77 19.74 -5.13
N ASN A 23 17.68 19.65 -5.89
CA ASN A 23 16.35 19.63 -5.31
C ASN A 23 16.08 18.27 -4.67
N PHE A 24 16.07 18.21 -3.35
CA PHE A 24 15.84 17.00 -2.56
C PHE A 24 14.55 16.26 -2.95
N VAL A 25 13.47 17.00 -3.21
CA VAL A 25 12.17 16.43 -3.57
C VAL A 25 12.26 15.64 -4.89
N SER A 26 12.84 16.26 -5.92
CA SER A 26 12.95 15.64 -7.23
C SER A 26 13.96 14.49 -7.26
N TYR A 27 15.05 14.62 -6.49
CA TYR A 27 16.13 13.64 -6.52
C TYR A 27 15.82 12.40 -5.64
N HIS A 28 15.26 12.60 -4.45
CA HIS A 28 15.10 11.54 -3.46
C HIS A 28 13.64 11.10 -3.24
N LEU A 29 12.71 12.04 -3.05
CA LEU A 29 11.33 11.69 -2.73
C LEU A 29 10.56 11.17 -3.94
N THR A 30 10.75 11.78 -5.10
CA THR A 30 10.00 11.41 -6.31
C THR A 30 10.23 9.97 -6.76
N PRO A 31 11.47 9.48 -6.98
CA PRO A 31 11.69 8.10 -7.40
C PRO A 31 11.21 7.09 -6.35
N ARG A 32 11.34 7.45 -5.10
CA ARG A 32 10.90 6.62 -3.98
C ARG A 32 9.37 6.49 -3.91
N PHE A 33 8.67 7.58 -4.16
CA PHE A 33 7.21 7.58 -4.27
C PHE A 33 6.72 6.69 -5.40
N TYR A 34 7.31 6.81 -6.60
CA TYR A 34 6.94 5.96 -7.73
C TYR A 34 7.24 4.48 -7.45
N GLY A 35 8.40 4.18 -6.89
CA GLY A 35 8.75 2.81 -6.50
C GLY A 35 7.73 2.23 -5.50
N PHE A 36 7.31 3.01 -4.53
CA PHE A 36 6.30 2.61 -3.54
C PHE A 36 4.93 2.33 -4.19
N VAL A 37 4.46 3.24 -5.05
CA VAL A 37 3.16 3.11 -5.73
C VAL A 37 3.12 1.90 -6.66
N ILE A 38 4.22 1.61 -7.36
CA ILE A 38 4.30 0.43 -8.25
C ILE A 38 4.38 -0.88 -7.45
N THR A 39 5.05 -0.86 -6.31
CA THR A 39 5.21 -2.04 -5.46
C THR A 39 3.87 -2.53 -4.89
N PHE A 40 2.92 -1.65 -4.60
CA PHE A 40 1.62 -2.01 -4.03
C PHE A 40 0.82 -3.00 -4.88
N PRO A 41 0.53 -2.73 -6.17
CA PRO A 41 -0.18 -3.69 -7.00
C PRO A 41 0.59 -4.99 -7.22
N ILE A 42 1.92 -4.94 -7.29
CA ILE A 42 2.75 -6.16 -7.40
C ILE A 42 2.57 -7.03 -6.16
N LEU A 43 2.68 -6.43 -4.96
CA LEU A 43 2.44 -7.15 -3.70
C LEU A 43 1.03 -7.72 -3.62
N THR A 44 0.04 -7.02 -4.14
CA THR A 44 -1.35 -7.49 -4.16
C THR A 44 -1.50 -8.75 -5.00
N VAL A 45 -0.87 -8.82 -6.18
CA VAL A 45 -0.87 -10.03 -7.00
C VAL A 45 -0.25 -11.21 -6.25
N PHE A 46 0.92 -11.02 -5.62
CA PHE A 46 1.53 -12.06 -4.80
C PHE A 46 0.64 -12.49 -3.63
N SER A 47 0.01 -11.54 -2.96
CA SER A 47 -0.91 -11.81 -1.85
C SER A 47 -2.12 -12.62 -2.31
N MET A 48 -2.71 -12.31 -3.47
CA MET A 48 -3.82 -13.07 -4.05
C MET A 48 -3.42 -14.52 -4.35
N VAL A 49 -2.25 -14.74 -4.95
CA VAL A 49 -1.76 -16.09 -5.26
C VAL A 49 -1.55 -16.91 -3.98
N ILE A 50 -0.91 -16.32 -2.97
CA ILE A 50 -0.68 -16.98 -1.68
C ILE A 50 -2.01 -17.25 -0.97
N ALA A 51 -2.96 -16.33 -0.99
CA ALA A 51 -4.27 -16.49 -0.37
C ALA A 51 -5.06 -17.65 -0.99
N ILE A 52 -5.11 -17.73 -2.33
CA ILE A 52 -5.77 -18.81 -3.04
C ILE A 52 -5.08 -20.14 -2.75
N GLY A 53 -3.76 -20.19 -2.77
CA GLY A 53 -2.98 -21.39 -2.45
C GLY A 53 -3.21 -21.88 -1.02
N SER A 54 -3.25 -20.98 -0.06
CA SER A 54 -3.52 -21.29 1.34
C SER A 54 -4.95 -21.77 1.55
N ALA A 55 -5.93 -21.13 0.91
CA ALA A 55 -7.32 -21.53 0.95
C ALA A 55 -7.51 -22.94 0.36
N TYR A 56 -6.86 -23.24 -0.77
CA TYR A 56 -6.87 -24.56 -1.37
C TYR A 56 -6.29 -25.62 -0.41
N PHE A 57 -5.11 -25.34 0.14
CA PHE A 57 -4.44 -26.28 1.06
C PHE A 57 -5.32 -26.58 2.28
N PHE A 58 -5.89 -25.56 2.89
CA PHE A 58 -6.75 -25.69 4.07
C PHE A 58 -8.06 -26.44 3.75
N SER A 59 -8.73 -26.08 2.66
CA SER A 59 -10.01 -26.68 2.28
C SER A 59 -9.89 -28.17 1.94
N VAL A 60 -8.85 -28.55 1.23
CA VAL A 60 -8.66 -29.94 0.80
C VAL A 60 -8.10 -30.80 1.93
N ASN A 61 -7.07 -30.33 2.65
CA ASN A 61 -6.36 -31.15 3.62
C ASN A 61 -6.96 -31.11 5.04
N VAL A 62 -7.61 -30.03 5.42
CA VAL A 62 -8.17 -29.87 6.78
C VAL A 62 -9.69 -30.14 6.77
N LEU A 63 -10.40 -29.51 5.82
CA LEU A 63 -11.86 -29.69 5.73
C LEU A 63 -12.30 -30.90 4.92
N GLY A 64 -11.39 -31.59 4.25
CA GLY A 64 -11.69 -32.83 3.49
C GLY A 64 -12.56 -32.58 2.24
N LEU A 65 -12.62 -31.35 1.73
CA LEU A 65 -13.35 -31.04 0.51
C LEU A 65 -12.70 -31.69 -0.72
N SER A 66 -13.51 -32.13 -1.67
CA SER A 66 -12.96 -32.63 -2.93
C SER A 66 -12.32 -31.50 -3.72
N ARG A 67 -11.21 -31.82 -4.41
CA ARG A 67 -10.49 -30.83 -5.25
C ARG A 67 -11.40 -30.21 -6.31
N GLY A 68 -12.29 -31.01 -6.91
CA GLY A 68 -13.23 -30.57 -7.92
C GLY A 68 -14.24 -29.54 -7.35
N THR A 69 -14.78 -29.82 -6.17
CA THR A 69 -15.74 -28.91 -5.50
C THR A 69 -15.10 -27.57 -5.19
N PHE A 70 -13.86 -27.56 -4.67
CA PHE A 70 -13.14 -26.31 -4.39
C PHE A 70 -12.94 -25.47 -5.65
N VAL A 71 -12.44 -26.10 -6.73
CA VAL A 71 -12.16 -25.38 -7.99
C VAL A 71 -13.44 -24.81 -8.60
N THR A 72 -14.53 -25.59 -8.60
CA THR A 72 -15.82 -25.13 -9.14
C THR A 72 -16.38 -23.95 -8.33
N GLN A 73 -16.34 -24.03 -7.01
CA GLN A 73 -16.79 -22.93 -6.14
C GLN A 73 -15.91 -21.69 -6.28
N MET A 74 -14.61 -21.87 -6.41
CA MET A 74 -13.70 -20.75 -6.60
C MET A 74 -13.94 -20.04 -7.94
N GLN A 75 -14.14 -20.80 -9.03
CA GLN A 75 -14.43 -20.23 -10.34
C GLN A 75 -15.78 -19.49 -10.40
N SER A 76 -16.76 -19.92 -9.60
CA SER A 76 -18.05 -19.24 -9.51
C SER A 76 -18.04 -18.02 -8.58
N ALA A 77 -17.11 -17.98 -7.61
CA ALA A 77 -17.04 -16.91 -6.61
C ALA A 77 -16.09 -15.76 -6.99
N VAL A 78 -15.09 -16.04 -7.82
CA VAL A 78 -14.07 -15.04 -8.22
C VAL A 78 -14.23 -14.68 -9.69
N GLU A 79 -14.69 -13.48 -9.95
CA GLU A 79 -14.78 -12.96 -11.30
C GLU A 79 -13.49 -12.19 -11.68
N ALA A 80 -13.18 -12.15 -12.97
CA ALA A 80 -12.04 -11.37 -13.47
C ALA A 80 -12.16 -9.88 -13.12
N VAL A 81 -13.39 -9.37 -13.04
CA VAL A 81 -13.69 -7.99 -12.65
C VAL A 81 -13.22 -7.69 -11.23
N ASP A 82 -13.34 -8.63 -10.30
CA ASP A 82 -12.90 -8.46 -8.90
C ASP A 82 -11.38 -8.28 -8.82
N ILE A 83 -10.64 -9.04 -9.62
CA ILE A 83 -9.18 -8.94 -9.69
C ILE A 83 -8.75 -7.57 -10.21
N TYR A 84 -9.36 -7.10 -11.29
CA TYR A 84 -9.07 -5.78 -11.85
C TYR A 84 -9.47 -4.65 -10.88
N ALA A 85 -10.63 -4.74 -10.28
CA ALA A 85 -11.08 -3.77 -9.28
C ALA A 85 -10.13 -3.72 -8.07
N GLY A 86 -9.66 -4.87 -7.59
CA GLY A 86 -8.66 -4.97 -6.53
C GLY A 86 -7.34 -4.29 -6.90
N LEU A 87 -6.82 -4.52 -8.11
CA LEU A 87 -5.57 -3.90 -8.57
C LEU A 87 -5.69 -2.38 -8.71
N VAL A 88 -6.80 -1.89 -9.25
CA VAL A 88 -7.06 -0.45 -9.36
C VAL A 88 -7.14 0.19 -7.98
N LYS A 89 -7.88 -0.41 -7.04
CA LYS A 89 -7.95 0.06 -5.65
C LYS A 89 -6.58 0.14 -5.00
N THR A 90 -5.78 -0.92 -5.14
CA THR A 90 -4.44 -0.99 -4.54
C THR A 90 -3.51 0.08 -5.09
N PHE A 91 -3.62 0.43 -6.36
CA PHE A 91 -2.88 1.55 -6.93
C PHE A 91 -3.22 2.87 -6.21
N PHE A 92 -4.50 3.18 -6.02
CA PHE A 92 -4.93 4.37 -5.27
C PHE A 92 -4.47 4.33 -3.81
N PHE A 93 -4.50 3.15 -3.16
CA PHE A 93 -4.02 3.00 -1.79
C PHE A 93 -2.51 3.29 -1.69
N GLY A 94 -1.73 2.82 -2.66
CA GLY A 94 -0.30 3.14 -2.77
C GLY A 94 -0.05 4.64 -2.87
N VAL A 95 -0.81 5.36 -3.69
CA VAL A 95 -0.71 6.82 -3.81
C VAL A 95 -1.02 7.50 -2.48
N ILE A 96 -2.14 7.17 -1.84
CA ILE A 96 -2.57 7.78 -0.57
C ILE A 96 -1.56 7.50 0.53
N ALA A 97 -1.17 6.23 0.72
CA ALA A 97 -0.23 5.83 1.76
C ALA A 97 1.17 6.44 1.54
N GLY A 98 1.61 6.52 0.28
CA GLY A 98 2.87 7.15 -0.09
C GLY A 98 2.91 8.64 0.24
N LEU A 99 1.87 9.38 -0.11
CA LEU A 99 1.77 10.82 0.18
C LEU A 99 1.73 11.10 1.68
N VAL A 100 0.95 10.33 2.44
CA VAL A 100 0.88 10.47 3.90
C VAL A 100 2.25 10.19 4.54
N SER A 101 2.92 9.12 4.10
CA SER A 101 4.23 8.73 4.63
C SER A 101 5.31 9.78 4.35
N ILE A 102 5.35 10.34 3.15
CA ILE A 102 6.27 11.41 2.78
C ILE A 102 6.01 12.67 3.61
N LYS A 103 4.74 13.08 3.71
CA LYS A 103 4.35 14.26 4.48
C LYS A 103 4.80 14.13 5.93
N LYS A 104 4.50 13.03 6.59
CA LYS A 104 4.87 12.81 8.00
C LYS A 104 6.39 12.74 8.21
N GLY A 105 7.12 12.07 7.32
CA GLY A 105 8.57 12.01 7.39
C GLY A 105 9.25 13.36 7.15
N PHE A 106 8.76 14.14 6.21
CA PHE A 106 9.33 15.46 5.90
C PHE A 106 9.08 16.51 7.00
N PHE A 107 7.92 16.47 7.64
CA PHE A 107 7.54 17.42 8.69
C PHE A 107 7.84 16.91 10.11
N CYS A 108 8.65 15.86 10.29
CA CYS A 108 9.02 15.38 11.61
C CYS A 108 9.93 16.39 12.34
N GLU A 109 9.92 16.34 13.67
CA GLU A 109 10.88 17.07 14.52
C GLU A 109 12.30 16.52 14.35
N ILE A 110 13.30 17.39 14.45
CA ILE A 110 14.73 17.05 14.30
C ILE A 110 15.21 16.36 15.58
N SER A 111 14.74 15.14 15.82
CA SER A 111 15.14 14.29 16.95
C SER A 111 14.82 12.83 16.64
N SER A 112 15.56 11.90 17.25
CA SER A 112 15.26 10.47 17.14
C SER A 112 13.85 10.13 17.62
N TYR A 113 13.39 10.80 18.67
CA TYR A 113 12.01 10.69 19.16
C TYR A 113 11.00 11.19 18.13
N GLY A 114 11.28 12.33 17.48
CA GLY A 114 10.45 12.91 16.42
C GLY A 114 10.29 11.98 15.23
N VAL A 115 11.35 11.31 14.81
CA VAL A 115 11.30 10.30 13.72
C VAL A 115 10.44 9.09 14.11
N ASN A 116 10.62 8.55 15.30
CA ASN A 116 9.80 7.44 15.78
C ASN A 116 8.31 7.81 15.85
N LYS A 117 8.01 8.98 16.39
CA LYS A 117 6.64 9.51 16.47
C LYS A 117 6.06 9.69 15.06
N ALA A 118 6.80 10.33 14.16
CA ALA A 118 6.36 10.57 12.77
C ALA A 118 6.13 9.26 12.01
N THR A 119 6.94 8.24 12.25
CA THR A 119 6.78 6.91 11.64
C THR A 119 5.51 6.23 12.13
N THR A 120 5.26 6.24 13.43
CA THR A 120 4.03 5.68 14.00
C THR A 120 2.79 6.42 13.52
N GLU A 121 2.84 7.75 13.53
CA GLU A 121 1.75 8.58 13.00
C GLU A 121 1.52 8.34 11.50
N ALA A 122 2.56 8.18 10.70
CA ALA A 122 2.44 7.88 9.28
C ALA A 122 1.66 6.58 9.03
N VAL A 123 1.96 5.52 9.78
CA VAL A 123 1.24 4.25 9.69
C VAL A 123 -0.24 4.41 10.09
N VAL A 124 -0.51 5.07 11.21
CA VAL A 124 -1.89 5.29 11.70
C VAL A 124 -2.70 6.11 10.70
N TYR A 125 -2.20 7.26 10.28
CA TYR A 125 -2.91 8.12 9.32
C TYR A 125 -3.06 7.47 7.95
N ALA A 126 -2.04 6.76 7.46
CA ALA A 126 -2.14 6.02 6.20
C ALA A 126 -3.18 4.91 6.28
N SER A 127 -3.23 4.16 7.38
CA SER A 127 -4.22 3.10 7.59
C SER A 127 -5.65 3.65 7.60
N ILE A 128 -5.88 4.74 8.34
CA ILE A 128 -7.21 5.39 8.38
C ILE A 128 -7.59 5.91 6.99
N ALA A 129 -6.67 6.59 6.31
CA ALA A 129 -6.94 7.14 4.98
C ALA A 129 -7.24 6.03 3.95
N VAL A 130 -6.53 4.91 4.00
CA VAL A 130 -6.78 3.75 3.14
C VAL A 130 -8.14 3.12 3.44
N LEU A 131 -8.53 2.97 4.71
CA LEU A 131 -9.85 2.44 5.07
C LEU A 131 -10.99 3.33 4.56
N ILE A 132 -10.87 4.65 4.70
CA ILE A 132 -11.85 5.59 4.17
C ILE A 132 -11.90 5.51 2.64
N ALA A 133 -10.74 5.47 2.00
CA ALA A 133 -10.64 5.35 0.55
C ALA A 133 -11.23 4.04 0.04
N ASP A 134 -11.01 2.92 0.74
CA ASP A 134 -11.61 1.62 0.38
C ASP A 134 -13.13 1.68 0.45
N PHE A 135 -13.68 2.24 1.50
CA PHE A 135 -15.13 2.41 1.62
C PHE A 135 -15.71 3.23 0.47
N VAL A 136 -15.11 4.37 0.15
CA VAL A 136 -15.54 5.25 -0.94
C VAL A 136 -15.40 4.57 -2.30
N LEU A 137 -14.25 3.98 -2.60
CA LEU A 137 -14.01 3.28 -3.87
C LEU A 137 -14.93 2.07 -4.04
N THR A 138 -15.16 1.30 -2.97
CA THR A 138 -16.08 0.17 -3.02
C THR A 138 -17.51 0.62 -3.28
N SER A 139 -17.98 1.66 -2.59
CA SER A 139 -19.31 2.23 -2.78
C SER A 139 -19.52 2.73 -4.22
N LEU A 140 -18.51 3.38 -4.80
CA LEU A 140 -18.56 3.84 -6.18
C LEU A 140 -18.55 2.68 -7.18
N LEU A 141 -17.71 1.67 -6.98
CA LEU A 141 -17.66 0.49 -7.85
C LEU A 141 -18.97 -0.30 -7.82
N VAL A 142 -19.52 -0.54 -6.64
CA VAL A 142 -20.80 -1.24 -6.49
C VAL A 142 -21.92 -0.47 -7.20
N ASN A 143 -21.99 0.84 -7.02
CA ASN A 143 -23.01 1.67 -7.69
C ASN A 143 -22.86 1.69 -9.22
N TYR A 144 -21.62 1.62 -9.72
CA TYR A 144 -21.33 1.60 -11.16
C TYR A 144 -21.58 0.23 -11.81
N VAL A 145 -21.32 -0.86 -11.08
CA VAL A 145 -21.48 -2.24 -11.58
C VAL A 145 -22.94 -2.70 -11.49
N PHE A 146 -23.69 -2.21 -10.50
CA PHE A 146 -25.11 -2.59 -10.30
C PHE A 146 -26.13 -1.56 -10.83
N SER A 147 -25.70 -0.48 -11.46
CA SER A 147 -26.54 0.47 -12.18
C SER A 147 -26.57 0.15 -13.67
#